data_d591709ef68036f31264e123ce30bc28
#
_entry.id   d591709ef68036f31264e123ce30bc28
#
_cell.length_a   1.000
_cell.length_b   1.000
_cell.length_c   1.000
_cell.angle_alpha   90.00
_cell.angle_beta   90.00
_cell.angle_gamma   90.00
#
_symmetry.space_group_name_H-M   'P 1'
#
loop_
_entity.id
_entity.type
_entity.pdbx_description
1 polymer ?
#
loop_
_entity_poly.entity_id
_entity_poly.type
_entity_poly.pdbx_seq_one_letter_code
_entity_poly.pdbx_strand_id
1 'polypeptide(L)'
;PFDLDFFNRITKGGLPPKTLNIALAGTGVGKSLFMCHMAANCLSQGRNVLYITLEMAEERIAERIDANLMNISMEDLHDLPKQMYDNKIEKIIKSTSGKLIVKEYPTASAHSSHFRGLIKELAIKKSFKPDIIFIDYLNICASSRFKGATNVNSYMYIKSIAEELRGLAVETNLPIMSATQTTRSGFVSTDIGLEDTSESFGLPATADFMFALISNEELDELNQIAVKQLKNRYNDPTVNKRFVIGIDRAKMRLSDVE
;
A
#
# COMPACT_ATOMS: atom_id res chain seq x y z
N PRO A 1 2.01 -9.75 -10.09
CA PRO A 1 3.41 -9.37 -10.22
C PRO A 1 3.63 -7.89 -9.96
N PHE A 2 4.86 -7.54 -9.60
CA PHE A 2 5.33 -6.16 -9.54
C PHE A 2 5.95 -5.76 -10.88
N ASP A 3 6.15 -4.47 -11.09
CA ASP A 3 7.01 -3.93 -12.16
C ASP A 3 8.44 -3.67 -11.66
N LEU A 4 8.78 -4.22 -10.49
CA LEU A 4 10.06 -4.13 -9.81
C LEU A 4 10.64 -5.53 -9.66
N ASP A 5 11.80 -5.78 -10.27
CA ASP A 5 12.41 -7.11 -10.37
C ASP A 5 12.72 -7.75 -9.03
N PHE A 6 13.30 -7.00 -8.10
CA PHE A 6 13.60 -7.54 -6.77
C PHE A 6 12.35 -7.96 -6.00
N PHE A 7 11.26 -7.19 -6.10
CA PHE A 7 9.99 -7.56 -5.49
C PHE A 7 9.41 -8.85 -6.10
N ASN A 8 9.52 -9.03 -7.41
CA ASN A 8 9.11 -10.28 -8.06
C ASN A 8 9.97 -11.47 -7.62
N ARG A 9 11.29 -11.29 -7.48
CA ARG A 9 12.19 -12.33 -7.00
C ARG A 9 11.87 -12.78 -5.58
N ILE A 10 11.67 -11.82 -4.66
CA ILE A 10 11.42 -12.13 -3.24
C ILE A 10 9.99 -12.64 -2.98
N THR A 11 9.03 -12.34 -3.85
CA THR A 11 7.65 -12.81 -3.74
C THR A 11 7.30 -13.96 -4.69
N LYS A 12 8.28 -14.45 -5.48
CA LYS A 12 8.06 -15.48 -6.51
C LYS A 12 6.98 -15.09 -7.54
N GLY A 13 6.99 -13.83 -7.95
CA GLY A 13 6.13 -13.32 -9.00
C GLY A 13 4.90 -12.54 -8.54
N GLY A 14 4.87 -12.06 -7.30
CA GLY A 14 3.83 -11.17 -6.82
C GLY A 14 3.18 -11.57 -5.50
N LEU A 15 2.13 -10.87 -5.13
CA LEU A 15 1.39 -11.12 -3.90
C LEU A 15 0.33 -12.21 -4.11
N PRO A 16 0.40 -13.34 -3.35
CA PRO A 16 -0.62 -14.38 -3.46
C PRO A 16 -1.96 -13.94 -2.86
N PRO A 17 -3.08 -14.53 -3.30
CA PRO A 17 -4.37 -14.33 -2.64
C PRO A 17 -4.36 -14.83 -1.19
N LYS A 18 -5.31 -14.36 -0.38
CA LYS A 18 -5.47 -14.72 1.05
C LYS A 18 -4.31 -14.26 1.94
N THR A 19 -3.63 -13.17 1.57
CA THR A 19 -2.45 -12.68 2.31
C THR A 19 -2.61 -11.23 2.75
N LEU A 20 -1.96 -10.90 3.87
CA LEU A 20 -1.77 -9.54 4.36
C LEU A 20 -0.30 -9.16 4.20
N ASN A 21 -0.05 -8.08 3.46
CA ASN A 21 1.26 -7.58 3.09
C ASN A 21 1.43 -6.16 3.62
N ILE A 22 2.55 -5.87 4.29
CA ILE A 22 2.74 -4.62 5.03
C ILE A 22 4.06 -3.95 4.64
N ALA A 23 3.96 -2.68 4.23
CA ALA A 23 5.10 -1.78 4.10
C ALA A 23 5.29 -0.98 5.40
N LEU A 24 6.45 -1.08 6.02
CA LEU A 24 6.85 -0.30 7.18
C LEU A 24 7.69 0.89 6.72
N ALA A 25 7.33 2.11 7.11
CA ALA A 25 8.10 3.29 6.78
C ALA A 25 7.91 4.42 7.78
N GLY A 26 8.89 5.28 7.92
CA GLY A 26 8.77 6.56 8.62
C GLY A 26 7.85 7.54 7.90
N THR A 27 7.45 8.59 8.59
CA THR A 27 6.66 9.68 8.02
C THR A 27 7.43 10.34 6.87
N GLY A 28 6.78 10.52 5.72
CA GLY A 28 7.39 11.16 4.55
C GLY A 28 8.34 10.28 3.73
N VAL A 29 8.67 9.08 4.18
CA VAL A 29 9.59 8.18 3.46
C VAL A 29 9.01 7.69 2.14
N GLY A 30 7.71 7.45 2.04
CA GLY A 30 7.08 7.06 0.78
C GLY A 30 6.06 5.92 0.86
N LYS A 31 5.43 5.67 2.02
CA LYS A 31 4.37 4.65 2.16
C LYS A 31 3.29 4.76 1.09
N SER A 32 2.60 5.91 1.07
CA SER A 32 1.49 6.14 0.14
C SER A 32 1.96 6.20 -1.31
N LEU A 33 3.20 6.70 -1.56
CA LEU A 33 3.79 6.65 -2.90
C LEU A 33 3.98 5.21 -3.36
N PHE A 34 4.55 4.35 -2.52
CA PHE A 34 4.70 2.93 -2.82
C PHE A 34 3.35 2.28 -3.14
N MET A 35 2.34 2.53 -2.32
CA MET A 35 1.00 1.96 -2.50
C MET A 35 0.31 2.49 -3.77
N CYS A 36 0.43 3.79 -4.07
CA CYS A 36 -0.11 4.37 -5.31
C CYS A 36 0.60 3.82 -6.55
N HIS A 37 1.95 3.66 -6.49
CA HIS A 37 2.71 3.03 -7.57
C HIS A 37 2.27 1.59 -7.83
N MET A 38 2.12 0.80 -6.77
CA MET A 38 1.66 -0.58 -6.91
C MET A 38 0.22 -0.68 -7.43
N ALA A 39 -0.66 0.24 -7.02
CA ALA A 39 -2.01 0.33 -7.56
C ALA A 39 -2.00 0.64 -9.07
N ALA A 40 -1.19 1.61 -9.49
CA ALA A 40 -1.01 1.95 -10.90
C ALA A 40 -0.46 0.77 -11.73
N ASN A 41 0.53 0.06 -11.19
CA ASN A 41 1.06 -1.15 -11.82
C ASN A 41 -0.01 -2.25 -11.99
N CYS A 42 -0.82 -2.49 -10.96
CA CYS A 42 -1.93 -3.45 -11.04
C CYS A 42 -2.94 -3.06 -12.13
N LEU A 43 -3.30 -1.77 -12.21
CA LEU A 43 -4.19 -1.26 -13.27
C LEU A 43 -3.60 -1.47 -14.66
N SER A 44 -2.32 -1.18 -14.85
CA SER A 44 -1.62 -1.39 -16.13
C SER A 44 -1.60 -2.86 -16.58
N GLN A 45 -1.69 -3.79 -15.63
CA GLN A 45 -1.82 -5.23 -15.88
C GLN A 45 -3.27 -5.70 -16.07
N GLY A 46 -4.23 -4.79 -16.16
CA GLY A 46 -5.64 -5.11 -16.32
C GLY A 46 -6.34 -5.60 -15.04
N ARG A 47 -5.75 -5.39 -13.86
CA ARG A 47 -6.32 -5.79 -12.58
C ARG A 47 -7.24 -4.72 -12.03
N ASN A 48 -8.32 -5.16 -11.39
CA ASN A 48 -9.24 -4.28 -10.67
C ASN A 48 -8.68 -3.96 -9.28
N VAL A 49 -8.58 -2.68 -8.96
CA VAL A 49 -8.00 -2.17 -7.71
C VAL A 49 -9.07 -1.50 -6.86
N LEU A 50 -9.20 -1.96 -5.62
CA LEU A 50 -9.92 -1.24 -4.57
C LEU A 50 -8.90 -0.59 -3.63
N TYR A 51 -8.87 0.74 -3.60
CA TYR A 51 -7.99 1.52 -2.72
C TYR A 51 -8.82 2.18 -1.63
N ILE A 52 -8.58 1.79 -0.40
CA ILE A 52 -9.24 2.34 0.78
C ILE A 52 -8.27 3.28 1.47
N THR A 53 -8.63 4.55 1.61
CA THR A 53 -7.83 5.56 2.30
C THR A 53 -8.52 6.02 3.57
N LEU A 54 -7.76 6.12 4.66
CA LEU A 54 -8.20 6.67 5.94
C LEU A 54 -7.37 7.90 6.36
N GLU A 55 -6.39 8.28 5.54
CA GLU A 55 -5.49 9.40 5.80
C GLU A 55 -5.73 10.57 4.84
N MET A 56 -5.83 10.28 3.55
CA MET A 56 -5.93 11.28 2.50
C MET A 56 -7.30 11.21 1.82
N ALA A 57 -7.75 12.35 1.28
CA ALA A 57 -8.95 12.39 0.44
C ALA A 57 -8.83 11.48 -0.79
N GLU A 58 -9.96 10.90 -1.20
CA GLU A 58 -9.99 9.96 -2.34
C GLU A 58 -9.52 10.61 -3.65
N GLU A 59 -9.79 11.91 -3.85
CA GLU A 59 -9.32 12.67 -5.00
C GLU A 59 -7.79 12.77 -5.03
N ARG A 60 -7.15 12.96 -3.87
CA ARG A 60 -5.68 13.04 -3.79
C ARG A 60 -5.00 11.71 -4.09
N ILE A 61 -5.60 10.61 -3.70
CA ILE A 61 -5.12 9.28 -4.07
C ILE A 61 -5.29 9.05 -5.58
N ALA A 62 -6.44 9.42 -6.15
CA ALA A 62 -6.69 9.32 -7.58
C ALA A 62 -5.69 10.15 -8.39
N GLU A 63 -5.44 11.41 -8.02
CA GLU A 63 -4.44 12.28 -8.66
C GLU A 63 -3.04 11.67 -8.67
N ARG A 64 -2.61 11.05 -7.56
CA ARG A 64 -1.30 10.38 -7.46
C ARG A 64 -1.18 9.17 -8.39
N ILE A 65 -2.24 8.38 -8.48
CA ILE A 65 -2.30 7.24 -9.39
C ILE A 65 -2.32 7.72 -10.85
N ASP A 66 -3.06 8.77 -11.16
CA ASP A 66 -3.11 9.38 -12.50
C ASP A 66 -1.76 9.94 -12.92
N ALA A 67 -1.07 10.68 -12.04
CA ALA A 67 0.28 11.19 -12.29
C ALA A 67 1.26 10.06 -12.65
N ASN A 68 1.19 8.95 -11.90
CA ASN A 68 1.98 7.76 -12.15
C ASN A 68 1.67 7.16 -13.54
N LEU A 69 0.41 6.89 -13.82
CA LEU A 69 -0.04 6.28 -15.07
C LEU A 69 0.24 7.15 -16.31
N MET A 70 0.12 8.47 -16.16
CA MET A 70 0.41 9.44 -17.22
C MET A 70 1.90 9.74 -17.37
N ASN A 71 2.73 9.32 -16.41
CA ASN A 71 4.15 9.63 -16.33
C ASN A 71 4.44 11.14 -16.35
N ILE A 72 3.67 11.90 -15.61
CA ILE A 72 3.82 13.35 -15.43
C ILE A 72 3.97 13.70 -13.96
N SER A 73 4.54 14.86 -13.64
CA SER A 73 4.62 15.31 -12.26
C SER A 73 3.25 15.70 -11.70
N MET A 74 3.11 15.67 -10.39
CA MET A 74 1.89 16.16 -9.71
C MET A 74 1.63 17.64 -10.01
N GLU A 75 2.69 18.45 -10.18
CA GLU A 75 2.61 19.85 -10.56
C GLU A 75 2.04 19.99 -11.98
N ASP A 76 2.64 19.28 -12.95
CA ASP A 76 2.14 19.28 -14.33
C ASP A 76 0.71 18.75 -14.46
N LEU A 77 0.35 17.77 -13.64
CA LEU A 77 -1.02 17.24 -13.60
C LEU A 77 -2.01 18.31 -13.16
N HIS A 78 -1.66 19.09 -12.14
CA HIS A 78 -2.51 20.15 -11.62
C HIS A 78 -2.75 21.28 -12.64
N ASP A 79 -1.72 21.59 -13.41
CA ASP A 79 -1.76 22.64 -14.43
C ASP A 79 -2.30 22.15 -15.79
N LEU A 80 -2.58 20.86 -15.92
CA LEU A 80 -3.01 20.26 -17.18
C LEU A 80 -4.42 20.73 -17.58
N PRO A 81 -4.61 21.31 -18.80
CA PRO A 81 -5.93 21.65 -19.28
C PRO A 81 -6.85 20.41 -19.31
N LYS A 82 -8.10 20.59 -18.90
CA LYS A 82 -9.08 19.48 -18.80
C LYS A 82 -9.14 18.61 -20.06
N GLN A 83 -9.15 19.22 -21.24
CA GLN A 83 -9.20 18.48 -22.51
C GLN A 83 -7.97 17.57 -22.70
N MET A 84 -6.80 18.03 -22.29
CA MET A 84 -5.57 17.22 -22.36
C MET A 84 -5.59 16.09 -21.34
N TYR A 85 -6.10 16.36 -20.14
CA TYR A 85 -6.32 15.34 -19.12
C TYR A 85 -7.27 14.25 -19.64
N ASP A 86 -8.45 14.64 -20.13
CA ASP A 86 -9.46 13.72 -20.65
C ASP A 86 -8.88 12.83 -21.79
N ASN A 87 -8.11 13.42 -22.71
CA ASN A 87 -7.45 12.68 -23.78
C ASN A 87 -6.41 11.65 -23.26
N LYS A 88 -5.65 12.01 -22.21
CA LYS A 88 -4.68 11.10 -21.60
C LYS A 88 -5.37 9.95 -20.86
N ILE A 89 -6.42 10.25 -20.09
CA ILE A 89 -7.23 9.24 -19.39
C ILE A 89 -7.88 8.27 -20.38
N GLU A 90 -8.45 8.77 -21.47
CA GLU A 90 -9.02 7.90 -22.52
C GLU A 90 -8.00 6.92 -23.12
N LYS A 91 -6.76 7.38 -23.33
CA LYS A 91 -5.68 6.49 -23.81
C LYS A 91 -5.37 5.39 -22.80
N ILE A 92 -5.31 5.74 -21.52
CA ILE A 92 -5.08 4.78 -20.44
C ILE A 92 -6.23 3.77 -20.37
N ILE A 93 -7.48 4.22 -20.38
CA ILE A 93 -8.68 3.35 -20.37
C ILE A 93 -8.69 2.40 -21.57
N LYS A 94 -8.24 2.85 -22.74
CA LYS A 94 -8.13 2.01 -23.94
C LYS A 94 -6.96 1.02 -23.86
N SER A 95 -5.93 1.30 -23.06
CA SER A 95 -4.73 0.45 -22.94
C SER A 95 -4.88 -0.65 -21.87
N THR A 96 -5.82 -0.53 -20.94
CA THR A 96 -6.04 -1.52 -19.89
C THR A 96 -7.52 -1.71 -19.59
N SER A 97 -7.88 -2.93 -19.21
CA SER A 97 -9.22 -3.28 -18.70
C SER A 97 -9.35 -3.09 -17.19
N GLY A 98 -8.26 -2.80 -16.50
CA GLY A 98 -8.24 -2.60 -15.05
C GLY A 98 -9.09 -1.40 -14.62
N LYS A 99 -9.84 -1.56 -13.56
CA LYS A 99 -10.71 -0.53 -12.98
C LYS A 99 -10.24 -0.17 -11.59
N LEU A 100 -10.25 1.13 -11.28
CA LEU A 100 -9.92 1.68 -9.97
C LEU A 100 -11.19 2.16 -9.27
N ILE A 101 -11.35 1.77 -8.02
CA ILE A 101 -12.27 2.42 -7.08
C ILE A 101 -11.44 2.87 -5.88
N VAL A 102 -11.47 4.16 -5.58
CA VAL A 102 -10.93 4.74 -4.35
C VAL A 102 -12.11 5.02 -3.42
N LYS A 103 -11.96 4.66 -2.15
CA LYS A 103 -12.95 4.91 -1.12
C LYS A 103 -12.30 5.51 0.11
N GLU A 104 -12.75 6.70 0.48
CA GLU A 104 -12.35 7.39 1.71
C GLU A 104 -13.22 6.97 2.89
N TYR A 105 -12.56 6.80 4.04
CA TYR A 105 -13.20 6.72 5.35
C TYR A 105 -12.51 7.69 6.31
N PRO A 106 -13.23 8.35 7.21
CA PRO A 106 -12.61 9.14 8.26
C PRO A 106 -11.65 8.28 9.10
N THR A 107 -10.56 8.89 9.55
CA THR A 107 -9.58 8.24 10.42
C THR A 107 -10.25 7.57 11.62
N ALA A 108 -9.85 6.35 11.93
CA ALA A 108 -10.35 5.53 13.03
C ALA A 108 -11.87 5.22 13.01
N SER A 109 -12.54 5.41 11.85
CA SER A 109 -13.98 5.16 11.72
C SER A 109 -14.34 3.81 11.12
N ALA A 110 -13.45 3.19 10.36
CA ALA A 110 -13.74 1.98 9.60
C ALA A 110 -12.90 0.79 10.01
N HIS A 111 -13.51 -0.38 10.05
CA HIS A 111 -12.91 -1.67 10.35
C HIS A 111 -13.27 -2.71 9.28
N SER A 112 -12.74 -3.92 9.41
CA SER A 112 -12.88 -5.01 8.43
C SER A 112 -14.33 -5.28 7.98
N SER A 113 -15.32 -5.13 8.88
CA SER A 113 -16.73 -5.35 8.51
C SER A 113 -17.26 -4.27 7.56
N HIS A 114 -16.81 -3.01 7.68
CA HIS A 114 -17.14 -1.96 6.72
C HIS A 114 -16.54 -2.27 5.35
N PHE A 115 -15.29 -2.72 5.31
CA PHE A 115 -14.62 -3.09 4.07
C PHE A 115 -15.28 -4.30 3.39
N ARG A 116 -15.70 -5.29 4.19
CA ARG A 116 -16.48 -6.43 3.69
C ARG A 116 -17.81 -5.99 3.09
N GLY A 117 -18.53 -5.08 3.76
CA GLY A 117 -19.76 -4.49 3.25
C GLY A 117 -19.55 -3.74 1.94
N LEU A 118 -18.50 -2.92 1.86
CA LEU A 118 -18.11 -2.19 0.66
C LEU A 118 -17.83 -3.14 -0.53
N ILE A 119 -17.06 -4.20 -0.34
CA ILE A 119 -16.76 -5.17 -1.39
C ILE A 119 -18.05 -5.80 -1.94
N LYS A 120 -18.98 -6.20 -1.05
CA LYS A 120 -20.27 -6.75 -1.45
C LYS A 120 -21.14 -5.72 -2.20
N GLU A 121 -21.18 -4.50 -1.71
CA GLU A 121 -21.92 -3.40 -2.34
C GLU A 121 -21.41 -3.12 -3.76
N LEU A 122 -20.10 -3.03 -3.93
CA LEU A 122 -19.47 -2.79 -5.23
C LEU A 122 -19.74 -3.93 -6.22
N ALA A 123 -19.74 -5.18 -5.74
CA ALA A 123 -20.06 -6.32 -6.57
C ALA A 123 -21.51 -6.27 -7.09
N ILE A 124 -22.46 -5.86 -6.23
CA ILE A 124 -23.88 -5.82 -6.57
C ILE A 124 -24.21 -4.58 -7.42
N LYS A 125 -23.80 -3.39 -6.97
CA LYS A 125 -24.23 -2.12 -7.57
C LYS A 125 -23.43 -1.72 -8.81
N LYS A 126 -22.15 -2.10 -8.86
CA LYS A 126 -21.22 -1.69 -9.93
C LYS A 126 -20.65 -2.85 -10.72
N SER A 127 -21.05 -4.09 -10.45
CA SER A 127 -20.44 -5.30 -11.02
C SER A 127 -18.92 -5.29 -10.92
N PHE A 128 -18.41 -4.70 -9.83
CA PHE A 128 -16.99 -4.53 -9.57
C PHE A 128 -16.51 -5.59 -8.57
N LYS A 129 -15.51 -6.37 -8.99
CA LYS A 129 -14.81 -7.33 -8.13
C LYS A 129 -13.33 -6.96 -8.14
N PRO A 130 -12.74 -6.57 -6.99
CA PRO A 130 -11.32 -6.26 -6.92
C PRO A 130 -10.46 -7.53 -7.09
N ASP A 131 -9.28 -7.36 -7.66
CA ASP A 131 -8.21 -8.37 -7.68
C ASP A 131 -7.22 -8.15 -6.53
N ILE A 132 -7.15 -6.92 -6.02
CA ILE A 132 -6.31 -6.52 -4.89
C ILE A 132 -6.96 -5.38 -4.11
N ILE A 133 -6.71 -5.33 -2.81
CA ILE A 133 -7.18 -4.26 -1.92
C ILE A 133 -5.97 -3.56 -1.31
N PHE A 134 -5.93 -2.23 -1.43
CA PHE A 134 -5.00 -1.36 -0.71
C PHE A 134 -5.72 -0.70 0.45
N ILE A 135 -5.09 -0.65 1.62
CA ILE A 135 -5.62 0.02 2.83
C ILE A 135 -4.55 0.96 3.38
N ASP A 136 -4.76 2.25 3.24
CA ASP A 136 -3.79 3.30 3.62
C ASP A 136 -4.30 4.07 4.85
N TYR A 137 -3.79 3.76 6.02
CA TYR A 137 -2.91 2.69 6.45
C TYR A 137 -3.46 1.99 7.71
N LEU A 138 -2.88 0.86 8.07
CA LEU A 138 -3.42 -0.08 9.05
C LEU A 138 -3.67 0.53 10.43
N ASN A 139 -2.72 1.29 10.97
CA ASN A 139 -2.78 1.82 12.34
C ASN A 139 -3.93 2.79 12.60
N ILE A 140 -4.49 3.39 11.55
CA ILE A 140 -5.63 4.32 11.63
C ILE A 140 -6.96 3.68 11.24
N CYS A 141 -6.99 2.36 11.05
CA CYS A 141 -8.23 1.59 11.02
C CYS A 141 -8.82 1.47 12.43
N ALA A 142 -10.10 1.16 12.51
CA ALA A 142 -10.75 0.73 13.74
C ALA A 142 -10.69 -0.79 13.87
N SER A 143 -10.81 -1.30 15.10
CA SER A 143 -11.05 -2.72 15.35
C SER A 143 -12.50 -2.98 15.71
N SER A 144 -13.09 -4.00 15.11
CA SER A 144 -14.46 -4.41 15.43
C SER A 144 -14.57 -5.09 16.80
N ARG A 145 -13.44 -5.61 17.32
CA ARG A 145 -13.38 -6.32 18.60
C ARG A 145 -13.40 -5.39 19.82
N PHE A 146 -12.97 -4.14 19.63
CA PHE A 146 -12.78 -3.18 20.75
C PHE A 146 -13.72 -1.97 20.66
N LYS A 147 -14.95 -2.17 20.25
CA LYS A 147 -15.95 -1.09 20.18
C LYS A 147 -16.21 -0.49 21.57
N GLY A 148 -15.89 0.78 21.75
CA GLY A 148 -16.15 1.52 22.99
C GLY A 148 -15.24 1.18 24.20
N ALA A 149 -14.19 0.41 24.01
CA ALA A 149 -13.26 0.08 25.08
C ALA A 149 -12.31 1.25 25.35
N THR A 150 -12.35 1.79 26.58
CA THR A 150 -11.57 2.98 27.00
C THR A 150 -10.13 2.67 27.42
N ASN A 151 -9.79 1.39 27.66
CA ASN A 151 -8.47 0.98 28.19
C ASN A 151 -7.89 -0.21 27.41
N VAL A 152 -7.79 -0.10 26.08
CA VAL A 152 -7.13 -1.12 25.28
C VAL A 152 -5.66 -0.73 25.09
N ASN A 153 -4.75 -1.66 25.37
CA ASN A 153 -3.34 -1.51 25.04
C ASN A 153 -3.19 -1.37 23.51
N SER A 154 -2.45 -0.36 23.05
CA SER A 154 -2.19 -0.09 21.63
C SER A 154 -1.67 -1.33 20.88
N TYR A 155 -0.80 -2.11 21.50
CA TYR A 155 -0.33 -3.39 21.00
C TYR A 155 -1.48 -4.34 20.64
N MET A 156 -2.40 -4.58 21.57
CA MET A 156 -3.54 -5.49 21.36
C MET A 156 -4.49 -4.94 20.30
N TYR A 157 -4.64 -3.63 20.24
CA TYR A 157 -5.50 -2.97 19.27
C TYR A 157 -4.98 -3.13 17.85
N ILE A 158 -3.72 -2.80 17.61
CA ILE A 158 -3.08 -2.94 16.28
C ILE A 158 -3.01 -4.40 15.83
N LYS A 159 -2.70 -5.32 16.75
CA LYS A 159 -2.74 -6.76 16.48
C LYS A 159 -4.13 -7.21 16.02
N SER A 160 -5.18 -6.75 16.70
CA SER A 160 -6.56 -7.08 16.32
C SER A 160 -6.92 -6.57 14.93
N ILE A 161 -6.53 -5.33 14.59
CA ILE A 161 -6.74 -4.79 13.24
C ILE A 161 -6.05 -5.69 12.21
N ALA A 162 -4.79 -6.05 12.43
CA ALA A 162 -4.04 -6.91 11.52
C ALA A 162 -4.70 -8.29 11.35
N GLU A 163 -5.14 -8.92 12.43
CA GLU A 163 -5.86 -10.19 12.38
C GLU A 163 -7.19 -10.08 11.62
N GLU A 164 -7.94 -9.00 11.84
CA GLU A 164 -9.20 -8.74 11.13
C GLU A 164 -8.98 -8.52 9.63
N LEU A 165 -7.94 -7.79 9.24
CA LEU A 165 -7.59 -7.57 7.83
C LEU A 165 -7.09 -8.84 7.16
N ARG A 166 -6.29 -9.65 7.87
CA ARG A 166 -5.86 -10.94 7.36
C ARG A 166 -7.05 -11.90 7.20
N GLY A 167 -7.99 -11.88 8.14
CA GLY A 167 -9.26 -12.61 8.04
C GLY A 167 -10.05 -12.19 6.79
N LEU A 168 -10.15 -10.89 6.54
CA LEU A 168 -10.81 -10.36 5.34
C LEU A 168 -10.11 -10.84 4.05
N ALA A 169 -8.78 -10.84 4.00
CA ALA A 169 -8.02 -11.37 2.85
C ALA A 169 -8.35 -12.84 2.57
N VAL A 170 -8.44 -13.66 3.61
CA VAL A 170 -8.78 -15.09 3.49
C VAL A 170 -10.22 -15.27 3.00
N GLU A 171 -11.19 -14.58 3.61
CA GLU A 171 -12.60 -14.65 3.26
C GLU A 171 -12.89 -14.22 1.81
N THR A 172 -12.22 -13.16 1.36
CA THR A 172 -12.42 -12.60 0.02
C THR A 172 -11.55 -13.26 -1.04
N ASN A 173 -10.61 -14.10 -0.64
CA ASN A 173 -9.61 -14.72 -1.52
C ASN A 173 -8.76 -13.68 -2.27
N LEU A 174 -8.41 -12.58 -1.63
CA LEU A 174 -7.67 -11.46 -2.21
C LEU A 174 -6.38 -11.17 -1.45
N PRO A 175 -5.32 -10.67 -2.11
CA PRO A 175 -4.22 -10.03 -1.41
C PRO A 175 -4.65 -8.66 -0.90
N ILE A 176 -4.26 -8.35 0.34
CA ILE A 176 -4.38 -7.01 0.94
C ILE A 176 -2.98 -6.45 1.11
N MET A 177 -2.77 -5.24 0.59
CA MET A 177 -1.56 -4.44 0.81
C MET A 177 -1.91 -3.28 1.72
N SER A 178 -1.18 -3.14 2.82
CA SER A 178 -1.32 -2.02 3.73
C SER A 178 0.05 -1.47 4.14
N ALA A 179 0.06 -0.48 5.00
CA ALA A 179 1.26 0.13 5.51
C ALA A 179 1.18 0.32 7.03
N THR A 180 2.32 0.49 7.66
CA THR A 180 2.46 0.88 9.07
C THR A 180 3.59 1.88 9.23
N GLN A 181 3.57 2.63 10.33
CA GLN A 181 4.63 3.59 10.64
C GLN A 181 5.69 2.96 11.55
N THR A 182 6.93 3.46 11.43
CA THR A 182 8.00 3.13 12.38
C THR A 182 7.79 3.85 13.73
N THR A 183 8.40 3.34 14.80
CA THR A 183 8.57 4.07 16.05
C THR A 183 9.45 5.31 15.85
N ARG A 184 9.46 6.22 16.84
CA ARG A 184 10.35 7.39 16.78
C ARG A 184 11.84 7.01 16.72
N SER A 185 12.25 5.93 17.40
CA SER A 185 13.60 5.39 17.34
C SER A 185 13.95 4.82 15.97
N GLY A 186 13.03 4.12 15.35
CA GLY A 186 13.21 3.58 13.99
C GLY A 186 13.27 4.65 12.90
N PHE A 187 12.72 5.84 13.15
CA PHE A 187 12.79 6.95 12.19
C PHE A 187 14.23 7.47 11.97
N VAL A 188 15.08 7.39 12.99
CA VAL A 188 16.48 7.85 12.95
C VAL A 188 17.43 6.70 12.59
N SER A 189 16.95 5.47 12.59
CA SER A 189 17.77 4.28 12.34
C SER A 189 17.99 4.06 10.85
N THR A 190 19.26 3.86 10.47
CA THR A 190 19.63 3.41 9.12
C THR A 190 19.42 1.91 8.93
N ASP A 191 19.16 1.17 10.01
CA ASP A 191 18.85 -0.26 9.99
C ASP A 191 17.57 -0.55 10.78
N ILE A 192 16.45 -0.56 10.07
CA ILE A 192 15.12 -0.83 10.64
C ILE A 192 14.92 -2.33 10.81
N GLY A 193 14.48 -2.76 12.01
CA GLY A 193 14.13 -4.12 12.35
C GLY A 193 12.63 -4.32 12.64
N LEU A 194 12.25 -5.54 13.02
CA LEU A 194 10.87 -5.84 13.44
C LEU A 194 10.49 -5.12 14.74
N GLU A 195 11.46 -4.81 15.57
CA GLU A 195 11.34 -4.04 16.82
C GLU A 195 10.95 -2.58 16.60
N ASP A 196 11.23 -2.04 15.42
CA ASP A 196 10.90 -0.66 15.05
C ASP A 196 9.45 -0.49 14.56
N THR A 197 8.69 -1.58 14.55
CA THR A 197 7.26 -1.51 14.23
C THR A 197 6.52 -0.73 15.31
N SER A 198 5.90 0.38 14.93
CA SER A 198 5.13 1.21 15.85
C SER A 198 4.11 0.36 16.62
N GLU A 199 4.27 0.36 17.95
CA GLU A 199 3.29 -0.14 18.92
C GLU A 199 2.97 -1.65 18.90
N SER A 200 3.58 -2.51 18.02
CA SER A 200 3.13 -3.91 18.03
C SER A 200 4.08 -4.94 17.40
N PHE A 201 4.67 -5.80 18.20
CA PHE A 201 5.24 -7.09 17.74
C PHE A 201 4.16 -8.05 17.19
N GLY A 202 2.89 -7.81 17.47
CA GLY A 202 1.78 -8.60 16.96
C GLY A 202 1.56 -8.44 15.46
N LEU A 203 1.94 -7.30 14.88
CA LEU A 203 1.80 -7.06 13.45
C LEU A 203 2.74 -7.94 12.61
N PRO A 204 4.06 -8.03 12.91
CA PRO A 204 4.95 -8.97 12.23
C PRO A 204 4.52 -10.43 12.38
N ALA A 205 3.95 -10.82 13.53
CA ALA A 205 3.46 -12.18 13.73
C ALA A 205 2.28 -12.52 12.80
N THR A 206 1.42 -11.55 12.51
CA THR A 206 0.19 -11.73 11.73
C THR A 206 0.41 -11.58 10.21
N ALA A 207 1.24 -10.64 9.77
CA ALA A 207 1.51 -10.40 8.36
C ALA A 207 2.14 -11.61 7.66
N ASP A 208 1.81 -11.83 6.40
CA ASP A 208 2.41 -12.86 5.55
C ASP A 208 3.72 -12.37 4.91
N PHE A 209 3.77 -11.10 4.56
CA PHE A 209 4.94 -10.43 4.02
C PHE A 209 5.06 -9.03 4.64
N MET A 210 6.26 -8.68 5.07
CA MET A 210 6.56 -7.38 5.65
C MET A 210 7.94 -6.91 5.25
N PHE A 211 8.04 -5.66 4.83
CA PHE A 211 9.30 -5.02 4.45
C PHE A 211 9.31 -3.57 4.91
N ALA A 212 10.51 -3.04 5.11
CA ALA A 212 10.74 -1.66 5.45
C ALA A 212 11.18 -0.86 4.23
N LEU A 213 10.69 0.37 4.11
CA LEU A 213 11.19 1.41 3.23
C LEU A 213 12.06 2.35 4.06
N ILE A 214 13.31 2.54 3.65
CA ILE A 214 14.31 3.29 4.40
C ILE A 214 14.86 4.39 3.49
N SER A 215 14.86 5.62 3.99
CA SER A 215 15.48 6.77 3.34
C SER A 215 16.52 7.40 4.27
N ASN A 216 17.53 8.00 3.69
CA ASN A 216 18.52 8.84 4.34
C ASN A 216 19.00 9.90 3.34
N GLU A 217 19.82 10.86 3.77
CA GLU A 217 20.30 11.95 2.92
C GLU A 217 21.01 11.46 1.66
N GLU A 218 21.87 10.42 1.76
CA GLU A 218 22.58 9.85 0.61
C GLU A 218 21.61 9.24 -0.42
N LEU A 219 20.61 8.49 0.05
CA LEU A 219 19.61 7.88 -0.84
C LEU A 219 18.70 8.93 -1.46
N ASP A 220 18.34 9.97 -0.70
CA ASP A 220 17.50 11.06 -1.22
C ASP A 220 18.23 11.86 -2.31
N GLU A 221 19.53 12.14 -2.16
CA GLU A 221 20.36 12.78 -3.21
C GLU A 221 20.42 11.95 -4.49
N LEU A 222 20.40 10.63 -4.37
CA LEU A 222 20.42 9.70 -5.52
C LEU A 222 19.01 9.40 -6.07
N ASN A 223 17.95 9.99 -5.49
CA ASN A 223 16.56 9.62 -5.79
C ASN A 223 16.33 8.10 -5.64
N GLN A 224 16.76 7.55 -4.54
CA GLN A 224 16.68 6.13 -4.21
C GLN A 224 16.02 5.91 -2.86
N ILE A 225 15.54 4.70 -2.64
CA ILE A 225 15.01 4.21 -1.37
C ILE A 225 15.48 2.79 -1.16
N ALA A 226 15.90 2.48 0.06
CA ALA A 226 16.28 1.12 0.40
C ALA A 226 15.04 0.33 0.86
N VAL A 227 14.99 -0.93 0.46
CA VAL A 227 13.99 -1.90 0.87
C VAL A 227 14.68 -2.99 1.68
N LYS A 228 14.16 -3.31 2.86
CA LYS A 228 14.64 -4.41 3.71
C LYS A 228 13.50 -5.37 4.01
N GLN A 229 13.68 -6.64 3.70
CA GLN A 229 12.72 -7.67 4.10
C GLN A 229 12.76 -7.88 5.61
N LEU A 230 11.61 -7.84 6.25
CA LEU A 230 11.45 -8.09 7.69
C LEU A 230 10.81 -9.46 7.94
N LYS A 231 9.87 -9.86 7.09
CA LYS A 231 9.20 -11.15 7.13
C LYS A 231 8.76 -11.56 5.73
N ASN A 232 8.94 -12.82 5.39
CA ASN A 232 8.50 -13.35 4.10
C ASN A 232 8.08 -14.81 4.23
N ARG A 233 6.79 -15.09 4.02
CA ARG A 233 6.24 -16.45 3.97
C ARG A 233 6.26 -17.06 2.57
N TYR A 234 6.65 -16.29 1.55
CA TYR A 234 6.63 -16.73 0.15
C TYR A 234 7.96 -17.28 -0.31
N ASN A 235 9.05 -16.82 0.31
CA ASN A 235 10.41 -17.19 -0.03
C ASN A 235 11.32 -17.06 1.19
N ASP A 236 12.57 -17.48 1.05
CA ASP A 236 13.62 -17.29 2.05
C ASP A 236 13.91 -15.77 2.22
N PRO A 237 13.65 -15.19 3.40
CA PRO A 237 13.85 -13.77 3.65
C PRO A 237 15.32 -13.34 3.69
N THR A 238 16.27 -14.30 3.68
CA THR A 238 17.70 -14.00 3.62
C THR A 238 18.19 -13.70 2.20
N VAL A 239 17.48 -14.20 1.19
CA VAL A 239 17.76 -13.94 -0.23
C VAL A 239 17.29 -12.55 -0.60
N ASN A 240 18.19 -11.69 -1.08
CA ASN A 240 17.93 -10.28 -1.35
C ASN A 240 17.29 -9.56 -0.15
N LYS A 241 17.84 -9.80 1.05
CA LYS A 241 17.32 -9.25 2.30
C LYS A 241 17.20 -7.72 2.27
N ARG A 242 18.15 -7.06 1.59
CA ARG A 242 18.16 -5.61 1.38
C ARG A 242 18.55 -5.30 -0.06
N PHE A 243 17.86 -4.35 -0.65
CA PHE A 243 18.12 -3.84 -2.01
C PHE A 243 17.65 -2.39 -2.11
N VAL A 244 18.01 -1.74 -3.21
CA VAL A 244 17.66 -0.34 -3.48
C VAL A 244 16.79 -0.27 -4.72
N ILE A 245 15.83 0.64 -4.71
CA ILE A 245 14.98 0.99 -5.85
C ILE A 245 15.02 2.50 -6.08
N GLY A 246 14.81 2.92 -7.32
CA GLY A 246 14.67 4.32 -7.68
C GLY A 246 13.30 4.87 -7.25
N ILE A 247 13.26 6.15 -6.87
CA ILE A 247 12.03 6.84 -6.48
C ILE A 247 11.94 8.20 -7.18
N ASP A 248 10.89 8.40 -7.94
CA ASP A 248 10.50 9.70 -8.50
C ASP A 248 9.28 10.21 -7.73
N ARG A 249 9.54 11.06 -6.73
CA ARG A 249 8.49 11.61 -5.86
C ARG A 249 7.54 12.54 -6.61
N ALA A 250 8.03 13.24 -7.61
CA ALA A 250 7.21 14.16 -8.39
C ALA A 250 6.16 13.43 -9.21
N LYS A 251 6.50 12.26 -9.76
CA LYS A 251 5.63 11.44 -10.60
C LYS A 251 4.98 10.27 -9.87
N MET A 252 5.18 10.15 -8.56
CA MET A 252 4.68 9.02 -7.76
C MET A 252 5.13 7.66 -8.31
N ARG A 253 6.38 7.53 -8.76
CA ARG A 253 6.90 6.34 -9.43
C ARG A 253 8.09 5.73 -8.71
N LEU A 254 8.16 4.41 -8.80
CA LEU A 254 9.31 3.60 -8.43
C LEU A 254 9.88 2.92 -9.68
N SER A 255 11.16 2.57 -9.64
CA SER A 255 11.85 1.88 -10.73
C SER A 255 12.96 0.99 -10.18
N ASP A 256 13.35 -0.01 -10.95
CA ASP A 256 14.59 -0.72 -10.65
C ASP A 256 15.79 0.24 -10.84
N VAL A 257 16.87 -0.01 -10.10
CA VAL A 257 18.14 0.68 -10.21
C VAL A 257 19.12 -0.29 -10.87
N GLU A 258 19.83 0.17 -11.88
CA GLU A 258 20.89 -0.59 -12.59
C GLU A 258 22.11 -0.87 -11.70
#